data_d2859da6c7e9acaf316869b6ea392267
#
_entry.id   d2859da6c7e9acaf316869b6ea392267
#
_cell.length_a   1.000
_cell.length_b   1.000
_cell.length_c   1.000
_cell.angle_alpha   90.00
_cell.angle_beta   90.00
_cell.angle_gamma   90.00
#
_symmetry.space_group_name_H-M   'P 1'
#
loop_
_entity.id
_entity.type
_entity.pdbx_description
1 polymer ?
#
loop_
_entity_poly.entity_id
_entity_poly.type
_entity_poly.pdbx_seq_one_letter_code
_entity_poly.pdbx_strand_id
1 'polypeptide(L)'
;MVNFYLSTPLMWNHPIEEIFQTAQKYEMGLEIFHQQMEYQRVSIEELQELIYKYRREVFVHAFSWDLNLCSLQRPVRDTALEQTKKSINFAHTLGAKDVTIHPGRMSIPLEESNYDNFMYDSMKQLMEYADRLEQAISFEIMEPVGKEFVTDRRIMKRIADDLWEKMYLTLDLAHCQNEEMIIDHLEQLPRIRKLHISNHIKGKYHTPIGVGDLDFQVLKPYLTASGLPIVIEGMDQSKELELFLENLNYLEEENWK
;
A
#
# COMPACT_ATOMS: atom_id res chain seq x y z
N MET A 1 -12.72 3.19 17.38
CA MET A 1 -11.30 2.91 17.64
C MET A 1 -10.66 2.66 16.27
N VAL A 2 -9.56 3.33 15.95
CA VAL A 2 -8.87 3.17 14.66
C VAL A 2 -8.09 1.87 14.67
N ASN A 3 -8.17 1.07 13.59
CA ASN A 3 -7.42 -0.17 13.45
C ASN A 3 -6.11 0.12 12.74
N PHE A 4 -5.01 0.11 13.48
CA PHE A 4 -3.68 0.31 12.93
C PHE A 4 -3.02 -1.00 12.50
N TYR A 5 -2.23 -0.90 11.44
CA TYR A 5 -1.38 -1.97 10.90
C TYR A 5 0.05 -1.46 10.76
N LEU A 6 0.99 -2.33 11.00
CA LEU A 6 2.42 -2.09 10.79
C LEU A 6 2.83 -2.62 9.42
N SER A 7 3.38 -1.77 8.55
CA SER A 7 4.03 -2.27 7.33
C SER A 7 5.39 -2.88 7.67
N THR A 8 5.67 -4.07 7.13
CA THR A 8 6.89 -4.79 7.51
C THR A 8 8.20 -4.08 7.15
N PRO A 9 8.29 -3.19 6.12
CA PRO A 9 9.51 -2.42 5.86
C PRO A 9 9.93 -1.44 6.95
N LEU A 10 9.03 -1.04 7.87
CA LEU A 10 9.40 -0.29 9.07
C LEU A 10 10.33 -1.08 10.01
N MET A 11 10.48 -2.37 9.75
CA MET A 11 11.38 -3.28 10.47
C MET A 11 12.21 -4.09 9.46
N TRP A 12 12.76 -3.43 8.42
CA TRP A 12 13.38 -4.10 7.27
C TRP A 12 14.44 -5.14 7.64
N ASN A 13 15.31 -4.84 8.62
CA ASN A 13 16.41 -5.68 9.03
C ASN A 13 16.09 -6.60 10.21
N HIS A 14 14.83 -6.68 10.64
CA HIS A 14 14.42 -7.53 11.75
C HIS A 14 13.90 -8.90 11.25
N PRO A 15 14.14 -9.98 12.01
CA PRO A 15 13.50 -11.27 11.74
C PRO A 15 11.98 -11.14 11.73
N ILE A 16 11.33 -11.88 10.86
CA ILE A 16 9.86 -11.82 10.71
C ILE A 16 9.12 -12.08 12.03
N GLU A 17 9.61 -12.99 12.87
CA GLU A 17 8.98 -13.26 14.16
C GLU A 17 9.00 -12.04 15.10
N GLU A 18 10.06 -11.23 15.10
CA GLU A 18 10.14 -9.99 15.88
C GLU A 18 9.12 -8.95 15.38
N ILE A 19 8.85 -8.92 14.06
CA ILE A 19 7.82 -8.06 13.47
C ILE A 19 6.43 -8.46 13.99
N PHE A 20 6.13 -9.76 14.03
CA PHE A 20 4.87 -10.27 14.59
C PHE A 20 4.75 -10.01 16.10
N GLN A 21 5.84 -10.15 16.87
CA GLN A 21 5.88 -9.81 18.30
C GLN A 21 5.60 -8.33 18.53
N THR A 22 6.19 -7.47 17.71
CA THR A 22 5.98 -6.02 17.76
C THR A 22 4.53 -5.67 17.44
N ALA A 23 3.97 -6.23 16.37
CA ALA A 23 2.56 -6.03 16.02
C ALA A 23 1.63 -6.51 17.14
N GLN A 24 1.94 -7.62 17.81
CA GLN A 24 1.18 -8.11 18.96
C GLN A 24 1.28 -7.16 20.15
N LYS A 25 2.50 -6.71 20.51
CA LYS A 25 2.75 -5.79 21.61
C LYS A 25 1.94 -4.51 21.50
N TYR A 26 1.81 -3.98 20.30
CA TYR A 26 1.12 -2.73 20.02
C TYR A 26 -0.32 -2.93 19.49
N GLU A 27 -0.85 -4.16 19.56
CA GLU A 27 -2.21 -4.51 19.13
C GLU A 27 -2.53 -4.11 17.68
N MET A 28 -1.54 -4.21 16.80
CA MET A 28 -1.65 -3.89 15.37
C MET A 28 -1.86 -5.14 14.51
N GLY A 29 -2.49 -4.96 13.33
CA GLY A 29 -2.35 -5.89 12.22
C GLY A 29 -1.01 -5.71 11.49
N LEU A 30 -0.83 -6.38 10.37
CA LEU A 30 0.38 -6.29 9.55
C LEU A 30 0.03 -6.05 8.08
N GLU A 31 0.82 -5.24 7.40
CA GLU A 31 0.94 -5.31 5.94
C GLU A 31 2.29 -5.91 5.58
N ILE A 32 2.24 -7.12 5.02
CA ILE A 32 3.43 -7.90 4.66
C ILE A 32 3.87 -7.52 3.26
N PHE A 33 5.06 -6.97 3.12
CA PHE A 33 5.67 -6.69 1.80
C PHE A 33 6.26 -7.97 1.23
N HIS A 34 5.67 -8.50 0.16
CA HIS A 34 6.07 -9.77 -0.43
C HIS A 34 7.54 -9.78 -0.84
N GLN A 35 8.06 -8.67 -1.39
CA GLN A 35 9.46 -8.58 -1.79
C GLN A 35 10.45 -8.59 -0.61
N GLN A 36 10.05 -8.10 0.59
CA GLN A 36 10.86 -8.25 1.79
C GLN A 36 10.94 -9.72 2.23
N MET A 37 9.83 -10.44 2.15
CA MET A 37 9.80 -11.87 2.49
C MET A 37 10.69 -12.70 1.55
N GLU A 38 10.64 -12.42 0.25
CA GLU A 38 11.54 -13.03 -0.73
C GLU A 38 13.03 -12.70 -0.44
N TYR A 39 13.31 -11.43 -0.16
CA TYR A 39 14.66 -10.96 0.17
C TYR A 39 15.22 -11.64 1.43
N GLN A 40 14.40 -11.76 2.47
CA GLN A 40 14.75 -12.41 3.74
C GLN A 40 14.64 -13.93 3.68
N ARG A 41 14.12 -14.51 2.57
CA ARG A 41 13.89 -15.95 2.38
C ARG A 41 12.95 -16.55 3.42
N VAL A 42 11.93 -15.80 3.81
CA VAL A 42 10.87 -16.28 4.71
C VAL A 42 9.92 -17.18 3.92
N SER A 43 9.66 -18.37 4.42
CA SER A 43 8.75 -19.30 3.73
C SER A 43 7.27 -18.97 4.01
N ILE A 44 6.37 -19.43 3.13
CA ILE A 44 4.93 -19.29 3.32
C ILE A 44 4.48 -20.05 4.57
N GLU A 45 5.03 -21.22 4.82
CA GLU A 45 4.74 -22.06 5.97
C GLU A 45 5.08 -21.33 7.29
N GLU A 46 6.26 -20.69 7.35
CA GLU A 46 6.66 -19.88 8.49
C GLU A 46 5.69 -18.73 8.74
N LEU A 47 5.29 -18.01 7.70
CA LEU A 47 4.30 -16.93 7.83
C LEU A 47 2.94 -17.45 8.31
N GLN A 48 2.46 -18.58 7.78
CA GLN A 48 1.21 -19.19 8.22
C GLN A 48 1.25 -19.59 9.71
N GLU A 49 2.38 -20.15 10.17
CA GLU A 49 2.60 -20.48 11.57
C GLU A 49 2.57 -19.24 12.46
N LEU A 50 3.23 -18.14 12.03
CA LEU A 50 3.26 -16.88 12.76
C LEU A 50 1.87 -16.20 12.79
N ILE A 51 1.15 -16.17 11.67
CA ILE A 51 -0.23 -15.65 11.60
C ILE A 51 -1.13 -16.42 12.58
N TYR A 52 -1.04 -17.75 12.58
CA TYR A 52 -1.81 -18.59 13.50
C TYR A 52 -1.41 -18.37 14.96
N LYS A 53 -0.09 -18.31 15.25
CA LYS A 53 0.46 -18.12 16.60
C LYS A 53 0.04 -16.77 17.20
N TYR A 54 0.20 -15.69 16.44
CA TYR A 54 -0.03 -14.32 16.91
C TYR A 54 -1.45 -13.80 16.64
N ARG A 55 -2.24 -14.52 15.83
CA ARG A 55 -3.62 -14.18 15.46
C ARG A 55 -3.75 -12.74 14.96
N ARG A 56 -2.82 -12.31 14.13
CA ARG A 56 -2.85 -10.98 13.51
C ARG A 56 -3.57 -11.02 12.18
N GLU A 57 -4.39 -10.01 11.92
CA GLU A 57 -4.91 -9.79 10.57
C GLU A 57 -3.77 -9.30 9.68
N VAL A 58 -3.78 -9.73 8.42
CA VAL A 58 -2.75 -9.37 7.47
C VAL A 58 -3.32 -8.81 6.18
N PHE A 59 -2.65 -7.80 5.67
CA PHE A 59 -2.66 -7.33 4.29
C PHE A 59 -1.35 -7.74 3.62
N VAL A 60 -1.30 -7.65 2.30
CA VAL A 60 -0.08 -7.88 1.53
C VAL A 60 0.17 -6.68 0.64
N HIS A 61 1.40 -6.22 0.59
CA HIS A 61 1.87 -5.32 -0.45
C HIS A 61 2.55 -6.16 -1.55
N ALA A 62 2.07 -6.04 -2.79
CA ALA A 62 2.60 -6.81 -3.91
C ALA A 62 4.03 -6.38 -4.28
N PHE A 63 4.72 -7.19 -5.04
CA PHE A 63 5.94 -6.77 -5.71
C PHE A 63 5.70 -5.49 -6.50
N SER A 64 6.53 -4.48 -6.29
CA SER A 64 6.43 -3.19 -6.95
C SER A 64 7.76 -2.69 -7.52
N TRP A 65 8.89 -3.00 -6.84
CA TRP A 65 10.20 -2.54 -7.28
C TRP A 65 10.60 -3.20 -8.59
N ASP A 66 11.22 -2.41 -9.48
CA ASP A 66 11.67 -2.83 -10.81
C ASP A 66 10.58 -3.36 -11.75
N LEU A 67 9.32 -3.40 -11.32
CA LEU A 67 8.19 -3.83 -12.13
C LEU A 67 7.48 -2.63 -12.77
N ASN A 68 6.85 -2.89 -13.93
CA ASN A 68 6.09 -1.86 -14.63
C ASN A 68 4.94 -2.47 -15.43
N LEU A 69 3.74 -2.38 -14.88
CA LEU A 69 2.50 -2.92 -15.46
C LEU A 69 2.05 -2.23 -16.74
N CYS A 70 2.61 -1.06 -17.09
CA CYS A 70 2.32 -0.36 -18.35
C CYS A 70 3.57 -0.10 -19.20
N SER A 71 4.66 -0.86 -19.00
CA SER A 71 5.88 -0.72 -19.79
C SER A 71 5.59 -0.78 -21.30
N LEU A 72 6.24 0.04 -22.10
CA LEU A 72 6.18 -0.02 -23.56
C LEU A 72 6.69 -1.36 -24.10
N GLN A 73 7.56 -2.04 -23.37
CA GLN A 73 8.11 -3.34 -23.74
C GLN A 73 7.23 -4.46 -23.18
N ARG A 74 6.60 -5.23 -24.08
CA ARG A 74 5.72 -6.33 -23.70
C ARG A 74 6.35 -7.34 -22.76
N PRO A 75 7.60 -7.83 -22.96
CA PRO A 75 8.19 -8.79 -22.01
C PRO A 75 8.30 -8.25 -20.58
N VAL A 76 8.54 -6.94 -20.41
CA VAL A 76 8.59 -6.29 -19.09
C VAL A 76 7.21 -6.28 -18.46
N ARG A 77 6.15 -5.94 -19.23
CA ARG A 77 4.76 -6.00 -18.72
C ARG A 77 4.35 -7.41 -18.35
N ASP A 78 4.65 -8.39 -19.21
CA ASP A 78 4.32 -9.79 -18.94
C ASP A 78 4.99 -10.29 -17.64
N THR A 79 6.26 -9.93 -17.42
CA THR A 79 6.97 -10.23 -16.17
C THR A 79 6.33 -9.53 -14.98
N ALA A 80 5.98 -8.25 -15.11
CA ALA A 80 5.33 -7.50 -14.05
C ALA A 80 3.98 -8.14 -13.67
N LEU A 81 3.16 -8.51 -14.65
CA LEU A 81 1.90 -9.22 -14.43
C LEU A 81 2.10 -10.55 -13.69
N GLU A 82 3.07 -11.36 -14.10
CA GLU A 82 3.32 -12.65 -13.46
C GLU A 82 3.84 -12.50 -12.01
N GLN A 83 4.69 -11.51 -11.74
CA GLN A 83 5.14 -11.24 -10.37
C GLN A 83 4.00 -10.71 -9.49
N THR A 84 3.15 -9.84 -10.02
CA THR A 84 1.97 -9.36 -9.28
C THR A 84 0.98 -10.51 -9.00
N LYS A 85 0.74 -11.41 -9.96
CA LYS A 85 -0.08 -12.62 -9.73
C LYS A 85 0.51 -13.54 -8.67
N LYS A 86 1.84 -13.65 -8.58
CA LYS A 86 2.48 -14.37 -7.46
C LYS A 86 2.15 -13.72 -6.11
N SER A 87 2.16 -12.38 -6.04
CA SER A 87 1.78 -11.68 -4.82
C SER A 87 0.31 -11.90 -4.45
N ILE A 88 -0.58 -11.97 -5.43
CA ILE A 88 -2.00 -12.29 -5.21
C ILE A 88 -2.15 -13.73 -4.68
N ASN A 89 -1.45 -14.71 -5.25
CA ASN A 89 -1.44 -16.09 -4.75
C ASN A 89 -0.87 -16.19 -3.33
N PHE A 90 0.24 -15.48 -3.08
CA PHE A 90 0.86 -15.39 -1.76
C PHE A 90 -0.14 -14.87 -0.72
N ALA A 91 -0.82 -13.78 -1.02
CA ALA A 91 -1.85 -13.20 -0.16
C ALA A 91 -3.02 -14.17 0.09
N HIS A 92 -3.52 -14.81 -0.97
CA HIS A 92 -4.57 -15.82 -0.86
C HIS A 92 -4.16 -16.99 0.06
N THR A 93 -2.94 -17.50 -0.10
CA THR A 93 -2.41 -18.60 0.72
C THR A 93 -2.26 -18.19 2.19
N LEU A 94 -1.96 -16.93 2.49
CA LEU A 94 -1.88 -16.40 3.86
C LEU A 94 -3.24 -16.03 4.45
N GLY A 95 -4.32 -16.02 3.66
CA GLY A 95 -5.63 -15.51 4.08
C GLY A 95 -5.65 -14.00 4.30
N ALA A 96 -4.85 -13.27 3.54
CA ALA A 96 -4.77 -11.80 3.62
C ALA A 96 -6.09 -11.15 3.21
N LYS A 97 -6.43 -10.04 3.86
CA LYS A 97 -7.68 -9.31 3.62
C LYS A 97 -7.71 -8.55 2.29
N ASP A 98 -6.55 -8.14 1.80
CA ASP A 98 -6.41 -7.34 0.58
C ASP A 98 -4.93 -7.32 0.13
N VAL A 99 -4.71 -7.00 -1.16
CA VAL A 99 -3.38 -6.82 -1.74
C VAL A 99 -3.26 -5.42 -2.34
N THR A 100 -2.32 -4.62 -1.84
CA THR A 100 -1.95 -3.35 -2.49
C THR A 100 -1.12 -3.61 -3.73
N ILE A 101 -1.48 -2.99 -4.84
CA ILE A 101 -0.79 -3.08 -6.11
C ILE A 101 -0.49 -1.67 -6.62
N HIS A 102 0.80 -1.37 -6.84
CA HIS A 102 1.18 -0.15 -7.53
C HIS A 102 0.77 -0.22 -9.01
N PRO A 103 0.23 0.86 -9.58
CA PRO A 103 0.05 0.95 -11.03
C PRO A 103 1.40 0.99 -11.74
N GLY A 104 1.37 0.88 -13.06
CA GLY A 104 2.57 1.07 -13.87
C GLY A 104 2.98 2.54 -13.95
N ARG A 105 4.18 2.78 -14.47
CA ARG A 105 4.77 4.12 -14.65
C ARG A 105 5.22 4.36 -16.09
N MET A 106 5.32 5.62 -16.49
CA MET A 106 5.80 5.98 -17.82
C MET A 106 7.25 5.53 -18.04
N SER A 107 7.51 4.79 -19.11
CA SER A 107 8.88 4.39 -19.48
C SER A 107 9.70 5.60 -19.98
N ILE A 108 9.07 6.44 -20.79
CA ILE A 108 9.60 7.70 -21.31
C ILE A 108 8.50 8.77 -21.25
N PRO A 109 8.82 10.08 -21.25
CA PRO A 109 7.84 11.14 -21.19
C PRO A 109 7.10 11.25 -22.55
N LEU A 110 6.01 10.51 -22.67
CA LEU A 110 5.01 10.62 -23.72
C LEU A 110 3.72 11.22 -23.13
N GLU A 111 2.73 11.45 -23.98
CA GLU A 111 1.38 11.73 -23.47
C GLU A 111 0.88 10.55 -22.63
N GLU A 112 0.29 10.84 -21.49
CA GLU A 112 -0.21 9.82 -20.53
C GLU A 112 -1.15 8.80 -21.19
N SER A 113 -2.01 9.27 -22.09
CA SER A 113 -2.94 8.44 -22.86
C SER A 113 -2.28 7.30 -23.66
N ASN A 114 -0.98 7.40 -23.95
CA ASN A 114 -0.24 6.31 -24.58
C ASN A 114 -0.04 5.11 -23.65
N TYR A 115 -0.16 5.31 -22.35
CA TYR A 115 -0.01 4.26 -21.34
C TYR A 115 -1.34 3.72 -20.83
N ASP A 116 -2.44 4.45 -21.02
CA ASP A 116 -3.76 4.11 -20.49
C ASP A 116 -4.19 2.69 -20.90
N ASN A 117 -4.09 2.34 -22.18
CA ASN A 117 -4.50 1.01 -22.66
C ASN A 117 -3.65 -0.12 -22.03
N PHE A 118 -2.34 0.09 -21.89
CA PHE A 118 -1.48 -0.92 -21.28
C PHE A 118 -1.79 -1.09 -19.79
N MET A 119 -2.08 0.00 -19.10
CA MET A 119 -2.44 -0.06 -17.69
C MET A 119 -3.82 -0.68 -17.51
N TYR A 120 -4.82 -0.29 -18.31
CA TYR A 120 -6.14 -0.89 -18.30
C TYR A 120 -6.09 -2.40 -18.51
N ASP A 121 -5.36 -2.87 -19.55
CA ASP A 121 -5.22 -4.31 -19.85
C ASP A 121 -4.59 -5.07 -18.66
N SER A 122 -3.60 -4.47 -18.00
CA SER A 122 -2.96 -5.05 -16.84
C SER A 122 -3.91 -5.09 -15.63
N MET A 123 -4.61 -4.00 -15.35
CA MET A 123 -5.62 -3.94 -14.28
C MET A 123 -6.69 -5.00 -14.46
N LYS A 124 -7.25 -5.09 -15.68
CA LYS A 124 -8.28 -6.08 -16.03
C LYS A 124 -7.82 -7.51 -15.77
N GLN A 125 -6.62 -7.86 -16.25
CA GLN A 125 -6.07 -9.20 -16.07
C GLN A 125 -5.83 -9.53 -14.58
N LEU A 126 -5.36 -8.57 -13.78
CA LEU A 126 -5.13 -8.77 -12.36
C LEU A 126 -6.44 -8.89 -11.59
N MET A 127 -7.44 -8.06 -11.90
CA MET A 127 -8.78 -8.17 -11.29
C MET A 127 -9.45 -9.50 -11.62
N GLU A 128 -9.44 -9.91 -12.89
CA GLU A 128 -9.98 -11.22 -13.30
C GLU A 128 -9.24 -12.40 -12.65
N TYR A 129 -7.94 -12.25 -12.41
CA TYR A 129 -7.14 -13.26 -11.72
C TYR A 129 -7.50 -13.34 -10.23
N ALA A 130 -7.59 -12.20 -9.57
CA ALA A 130 -7.94 -12.09 -8.16
C ALA A 130 -9.37 -12.57 -7.89
N ASP A 131 -10.32 -12.24 -8.76
CA ASP A 131 -11.72 -12.70 -8.67
C ASP A 131 -11.83 -14.24 -8.67
N ARG A 132 -11.03 -14.92 -9.52
CA ARG A 132 -11.02 -16.40 -9.53
C ARG A 132 -10.51 -17.02 -8.24
N LEU A 133 -9.71 -16.30 -7.48
CA LEU A 133 -9.18 -16.72 -6.18
C LEU A 133 -10.03 -16.22 -5.01
N GLU A 134 -11.07 -15.44 -5.27
CA GLU A 134 -11.83 -14.72 -4.25
C GLU A 134 -10.92 -13.84 -3.36
N GLN A 135 -9.80 -13.36 -3.91
CA GLN A 135 -8.84 -12.50 -3.23
C GLN A 135 -9.10 -11.03 -3.57
N ALA A 136 -9.31 -10.21 -2.56
CA ALA A 136 -9.43 -8.78 -2.77
C ALA A 136 -8.07 -8.18 -3.13
N ILE A 137 -8.07 -7.24 -4.08
CA ILE A 137 -6.93 -6.42 -4.47
C ILE A 137 -7.34 -4.95 -4.51
N SER A 138 -6.42 -4.05 -4.25
CA SER A 138 -6.60 -2.60 -4.36
C SER A 138 -5.43 -1.96 -5.11
N PHE A 139 -5.73 -1.00 -5.98
CA PHE A 139 -4.71 -0.22 -6.67
C PHE A 139 -4.42 1.06 -5.89
N GLU A 140 -3.16 1.39 -5.79
CA GLU A 140 -2.71 2.57 -5.08
C GLU A 140 -2.67 3.80 -5.99
N ILE A 141 -2.98 4.98 -5.43
CA ILE A 141 -2.75 6.26 -6.09
C ILE A 141 -1.35 6.73 -5.70
N MET A 142 -0.50 6.93 -6.71
CA MET A 142 0.92 7.19 -6.52
C MET A 142 1.24 8.67 -6.26
N GLU A 143 2.41 8.90 -5.69
CA GLU A 143 2.97 10.23 -5.52
C GLU A 143 3.31 10.90 -6.86
N PRO A 144 3.17 12.24 -6.99
CA PRO A 144 3.43 12.96 -8.25
C PRO A 144 4.93 13.19 -8.48
N VAL A 145 5.71 12.11 -8.65
CA VAL A 145 7.16 12.18 -8.85
C VAL A 145 7.62 11.41 -10.08
N GLY A 146 8.66 11.91 -10.70
CA GLY A 146 9.38 11.21 -11.76
C GLY A 146 8.49 10.77 -12.92
N LYS A 147 8.31 9.47 -13.07
CA LYS A 147 7.54 8.85 -14.16
C LYS A 147 6.18 8.33 -13.72
N GLU A 148 5.81 8.56 -12.48
CA GLU A 148 4.48 8.20 -12.00
C GLU A 148 3.43 9.06 -12.72
N PHE A 149 2.31 8.44 -13.14
CA PHE A 149 1.26 9.16 -13.86
C PHE A 149 -0.14 8.90 -13.28
N VAL A 150 -0.31 7.84 -12.50
CA VAL A 150 -1.57 7.56 -11.82
C VAL A 150 -1.56 8.25 -10.44
N THR A 151 -1.53 9.56 -10.46
CA THR A 151 -1.27 10.40 -9.27
C THR A 151 -2.51 11.12 -8.73
N ASP A 152 -3.64 10.93 -9.38
CA ASP A 152 -4.93 11.41 -8.86
C ASP A 152 -6.10 10.52 -9.30
N ARG A 153 -7.26 10.71 -8.65
CA ARG A 153 -8.48 9.94 -8.91
C ARG A 153 -9.01 10.08 -10.34
N ARG A 154 -8.81 11.23 -11.00
CA ARG A 154 -9.33 11.46 -12.37
C ARG A 154 -8.54 10.63 -13.37
N ILE A 155 -7.23 10.56 -13.19
CA ILE A 155 -6.35 9.72 -14.00
C ILE A 155 -6.69 8.25 -13.76
N MET A 156 -6.80 7.82 -12.51
CA MET A 156 -7.18 6.45 -12.17
C MET A 156 -8.53 6.07 -12.78
N LYS A 157 -9.54 6.93 -12.67
CA LYS A 157 -10.88 6.72 -13.23
C LYS A 157 -10.85 6.64 -14.76
N ARG A 158 -10.08 7.52 -15.42
CA ARG A 158 -9.91 7.51 -16.87
C ARG A 158 -9.33 6.19 -17.37
N ILE A 159 -8.29 5.69 -16.67
CA ILE A 159 -7.63 4.44 -17.03
C ILE A 159 -8.53 3.23 -16.74
N ALA A 160 -9.18 3.23 -15.59
CA ALA A 160 -10.00 2.09 -15.15
C ALA A 160 -11.27 1.90 -16.01
N ASP A 161 -11.80 2.97 -16.59
CA ASP A 161 -12.99 2.96 -17.44
C ASP A 161 -14.16 2.13 -16.85
N ASP A 162 -14.58 1.05 -17.48
CA ASP A 162 -15.64 0.15 -17.00
C ASP A 162 -15.26 -0.68 -15.75
N LEU A 163 -13.98 -0.75 -15.41
CA LEU A 163 -13.50 -1.40 -14.19
C LEU A 163 -13.72 -0.52 -12.95
N TRP A 164 -13.88 0.80 -13.12
CA TRP A 164 -13.93 1.78 -12.02
C TRP A 164 -14.91 1.42 -10.91
N GLU A 165 -16.13 1.02 -11.28
CA GLU A 165 -17.17 0.70 -10.31
C GLU A 165 -16.96 -0.63 -9.57
N LYS A 166 -15.96 -1.41 -9.96
CA LYS A 166 -15.65 -2.73 -9.38
C LYS A 166 -14.32 -2.75 -8.64
N MET A 167 -13.40 -1.85 -8.97
CA MET A 167 -12.07 -1.82 -8.38
C MET A 167 -12.08 -1.28 -6.95
N TYR A 168 -11.11 -1.72 -6.18
CA TYR A 168 -10.80 -1.16 -4.87
C TYR A 168 -9.51 -0.34 -4.94
N LEU A 169 -9.35 0.58 -3.98
CA LEU A 169 -8.24 1.52 -3.91
C LEU A 169 -7.55 1.43 -2.55
N THR A 170 -6.23 1.58 -2.57
CA THR A 170 -5.42 1.99 -1.43
C THR A 170 -5.15 3.48 -1.59
N LEU A 171 -5.39 4.26 -0.53
CA LEU A 171 -5.08 5.69 -0.51
C LEU A 171 -3.88 5.91 0.41
N ASP A 172 -2.74 6.29 -0.17
CA ASP A 172 -1.59 6.75 0.59
C ASP A 172 -1.70 8.27 0.81
N LEU A 173 -1.72 8.65 2.08
CA LEU A 173 -1.88 10.05 2.46
C LEU A 173 -0.64 10.88 2.14
N ALA A 174 0.55 10.29 2.24
CA ALA A 174 1.79 10.98 1.87
C ALA A 174 1.88 11.28 0.37
N HIS A 175 1.14 10.55 -0.48
CA HIS A 175 1.07 10.80 -1.92
C HIS A 175 0.17 11.98 -2.29
N CYS A 176 -0.64 12.47 -1.36
CA CYS A 176 -1.50 13.64 -1.55
C CYS A 176 -0.72 14.94 -1.28
N GLN A 177 -1.03 15.99 -2.03
CA GLN A 177 -0.31 17.27 -1.93
C GLN A 177 -0.64 18.07 -0.66
N ASN A 178 -1.84 17.88 -0.12
CA ASN A 178 -2.35 18.58 1.06
C ASN A 178 -3.57 17.88 1.65
N GLU A 179 -4.04 18.35 2.80
CA GLU A 179 -5.20 17.80 3.51
C GLU A 179 -6.49 17.90 2.71
N GLU A 180 -6.69 18.97 1.94
CA GLU A 180 -7.88 19.17 1.12
C GLU A 180 -8.01 18.07 0.07
N MET A 181 -6.91 17.66 -0.57
CA MET A 181 -6.89 16.55 -1.51
C MET A 181 -7.22 15.21 -0.84
N ILE A 182 -6.70 14.98 0.38
CA ILE A 182 -7.00 13.77 1.16
C ILE A 182 -8.50 13.72 1.50
N ILE A 183 -9.07 14.82 1.98
CA ILE A 183 -10.48 14.91 2.34
C ILE A 183 -11.35 14.68 1.10
N ASP A 184 -11.04 15.34 -0.03
CA ASP A 184 -11.74 15.12 -1.30
C ASP A 184 -11.66 13.64 -1.75
N HIS A 185 -10.51 13.00 -1.61
CA HIS A 185 -10.37 11.58 -1.90
C HIS A 185 -11.23 10.71 -1.00
N LEU A 186 -11.24 10.95 0.32
CA LEU A 186 -12.07 10.19 1.26
C LEU A 186 -13.57 10.34 0.98
N GLU A 187 -14.01 11.50 0.51
CA GLU A 187 -15.41 11.78 0.18
C GLU A 187 -15.84 11.27 -1.20
N GLN A 188 -14.94 11.30 -2.17
CA GLN A 188 -15.26 11.09 -3.59
C GLN A 188 -14.79 9.76 -4.16
N LEU A 189 -13.80 9.11 -3.54
CA LEU A 189 -13.34 7.80 -4.01
C LEU A 189 -14.28 6.70 -3.53
N PRO A 190 -14.85 5.92 -4.45
CA PRO A 190 -15.58 4.75 -4.06
C PRO A 190 -14.59 3.66 -3.60
N ARG A 191 -14.98 2.89 -2.59
CA ARG A 191 -14.36 1.58 -2.32
C ARG A 191 -12.89 1.63 -1.91
N ILE A 192 -12.47 2.62 -1.12
CA ILE A 192 -11.17 2.58 -0.45
C ILE A 192 -11.16 1.39 0.52
N ARG A 193 -10.15 0.53 0.45
CA ARG A 193 -9.99 -0.66 1.31
C ARG A 193 -9.20 -0.35 2.56
N LYS A 194 -8.17 0.47 2.42
CA LYS A 194 -7.27 0.87 3.50
C LYS A 194 -6.55 2.16 3.16
N LEU A 195 -6.00 2.75 4.17
CA LEU A 195 -5.17 3.94 4.10
C LEU A 195 -3.72 3.58 4.44
N HIS A 196 -2.77 4.14 3.72
CA HIS A 196 -1.38 4.21 4.13
C HIS A 196 -1.15 5.56 4.78
N ILE A 197 -0.52 5.57 5.96
CA ILE A 197 -0.24 6.79 6.71
C ILE A 197 1.25 6.96 6.93
N SER A 198 1.75 8.05 6.43
CA SER A 198 3.05 8.65 6.68
C SER A 198 2.96 10.12 6.25
N ASN A 199 4.00 10.89 6.43
CA ASN A 199 4.01 12.27 5.99
C ASN A 199 4.99 12.47 4.83
N HIS A 200 5.05 13.67 4.29
CA HIS A 200 6.04 14.08 3.30
C HIS A 200 6.54 15.50 3.61
N ILE A 201 7.73 15.81 3.19
CA ILE A 201 8.30 17.16 3.28
C ILE A 201 9.10 17.46 2.02
N LYS A 202 8.70 18.49 1.26
CA LYS A 202 9.43 18.97 0.07
C LYS A 202 9.81 17.87 -0.92
N GLY A 203 8.90 16.92 -1.18
CA GLY A 203 9.12 15.83 -2.13
C GLY A 203 9.93 14.64 -1.57
N LYS A 204 10.23 14.62 -0.28
CA LYS A 204 10.66 13.43 0.43
C LYS A 204 9.42 12.78 1.04
N TYR A 205 9.06 11.60 0.58
CA TYR A 205 7.90 10.83 1.01
C TYR A 205 8.24 9.88 2.16
N HIS A 206 7.21 9.42 2.85
CA HIS A 206 7.28 8.48 3.99
C HIS A 206 8.17 8.98 5.12
N THR A 207 8.02 10.27 5.48
CA THR A 207 8.57 10.82 6.72
C THR A 207 7.68 10.44 7.90
N PRO A 208 8.15 10.55 9.16
CA PRO A 208 7.30 10.31 10.33
C PRO A 208 5.99 11.09 10.28
N ILE A 209 4.90 10.52 10.78
CA ILE A 209 3.55 11.13 10.74
C ILE A 209 3.55 12.56 11.28
N GLY A 210 4.27 12.81 12.38
CA GLY A 210 4.40 14.13 13.00
C GLY A 210 5.38 15.08 12.31
N VAL A 211 6.06 14.66 11.22
CA VAL A 211 7.14 15.42 10.58
C VAL A 211 6.90 15.56 9.08
N GLY A 212 6.29 16.66 8.68
CA GLY A 212 6.03 16.90 7.26
C GLY A 212 5.10 18.07 7.01
N ASP A 213 4.63 18.14 5.76
CA ASP A 213 3.79 19.22 5.26
C ASP A 213 2.29 18.97 5.54
N LEU A 214 1.89 17.73 5.91
CA LEU A 214 0.52 17.39 6.27
C LEU A 214 0.26 17.58 7.78
N ASP A 215 -0.86 18.24 8.11
CA ASP A 215 -1.37 18.36 9.48
C ASP A 215 -2.37 17.25 9.79
N PHE A 216 -1.91 16.22 10.48
CA PHE A 216 -2.75 15.09 10.86
C PHE A 216 -3.79 15.41 11.96
N GLN A 217 -3.70 16.56 12.64
CA GLN A 217 -4.75 17.01 13.55
C GLN A 217 -6.01 17.45 12.76
N VAL A 218 -5.80 18.11 11.63
CA VAL A 218 -6.87 18.46 10.70
C VAL A 218 -7.51 17.20 10.09
N LEU A 219 -6.71 16.21 9.76
CA LEU A 219 -7.15 14.95 9.11
C LEU A 219 -7.83 13.97 10.08
N LYS A 220 -7.45 13.98 11.35
CA LYS A 220 -7.90 13.01 12.36
C LYS A 220 -9.41 12.76 12.41
N PRO A 221 -10.29 13.79 12.39
CA PRO A 221 -11.75 13.56 12.39
C PRO A 221 -12.22 12.75 11.18
N TYR A 222 -11.69 13.02 9.99
CA TYR A 222 -12.06 12.35 8.74
C TYR A 222 -11.54 10.90 8.71
N LEU A 223 -10.28 10.69 9.11
CA LEU A 223 -9.68 9.36 9.16
C LEU A 223 -10.39 8.46 10.18
N THR A 224 -10.74 9.02 11.34
CA THR A 224 -11.51 8.28 12.36
C THR A 224 -12.93 7.96 11.88
N ALA A 225 -13.60 8.91 11.23
CA ALA A 225 -14.96 8.73 10.73
C ALA A 225 -15.02 7.72 9.57
N SER A 226 -13.95 7.57 8.79
CA SER A 226 -13.89 6.62 7.67
C SER A 226 -14.03 5.17 8.13
N GLY A 227 -13.57 4.85 9.34
CA GLY A 227 -13.53 3.49 9.88
C GLY A 227 -12.61 2.52 9.10
N LEU A 228 -11.82 3.05 8.18
CA LEU A 228 -10.90 2.25 7.35
C LEU A 228 -9.69 1.78 8.17
N PRO A 229 -9.12 0.61 7.83
CA PRO A 229 -7.81 0.21 8.33
C PRO A 229 -6.73 1.22 7.94
N ILE A 230 -5.81 1.53 8.85
CA ILE A 230 -4.71 2.46 8.63
C ILE A 230 -3.39 1.71 8.79
N VAL A 231 -2.60 1.65 7.73
CA VAL A 231 -1.26 1.06 7.72
C VAL A 231 -0.24 2.17 7.93
N ILE A 232 0.58 2.06 8.96
CA ILE A 232 1.74 2.95 9.15
C ILE A 232 2.79 2.52 8.14
N GLU A 233 3.13 3.39 7.20
CA GLU A 233 4.05 3.07 6.12
C GLU A 233 5.36 3.84 6.23
N GLY A 234 6.43 3.19 5.77
CA GLY A 234 7.77 3.73 5.72
C GLY A 234 8.79 2.61 5.64
N MET A 235 10.05 2.98 5.49
CA MET A 235 11.16 2.02 5.45
C MET A 235 12.22 2.41 6.47
N ASP A 236 12.47 1.53 7.43
CA ASP A 236 13.50 1.70 8.45
C ASP A 236 14.47 0.52 8.39
N GLN A 237 15.73 0.83 8.11
CA GLN A 237 16.84 -0.13 8.09
C GLN A 237 17.67 -0.07 9.38
N SER A 238 17.31 0.76 10.34
CA SER A 238 17.94 0.79 11.65
C SER A 238 17.59 -0.47 12.46
N LYS A 239 18.34 -0.73 13.50
CA LYS A 239 18.01 -1.79 14.48
C LYS A 239 17.19 -1.28 15.64
N GLU A 240 17.12 0.02 15.78
CA GLU A 240 16.51 0.72 16.90
C GLU A 240 15.03 1.02 16.69
N LEU A 241 14.47 0.75 15.48
CA LEU A 241 13.08 1.03 15.10
C LEU A 241 12.72 2.52 15.23
N GLU A 242 13.66 3.40 14.92
CA GLU A 242 13.52 4.85 15.17
C GLU A 242 12.27 5.43 14.50
N LEU A 243 12.08 5.15 13.20
CA LEU A 243 10.92 5.65 12.46
C LEU A 243 9.60 5.09 13.01
N PHE A 244 9.55 3.80 13.34
CA PHE A 244 8.36 3.19 13.90
C PHE A 244 8.00 3.77 15.27
N LEU A 245 8.99 3.91 16.15
CA LEU A 245 8.78 4.47 17.50
C LEU A 245 8.38 5.95 17.44
N GLU A 246 8.93 6.73 16.52
CA GLU A 246 8.54 8.12 16.31
C GLU A 246 7.08 8.24 15.89
N ASN A 247 6.63 7.39 14.97
CA ASN A 247 5.23 7.31 14.57
C ASN A 247 4.31 6.92 15.73
N LEU A 248 4.72 5.93 16.54
CA LEU A 248 3.93 5.51 17.69
C LEU A 248 3.79 6.62 18.75
N ASN A 249 4.89 7.28 19.09
CA ASN A 249 4.88 8.37 20.05
C ASN A 249 3.92 9.48 19.59
N TYR A 250 3.98 9.86 18.32
CA TYR A 250 3.04 10.83 17.76
C TYR A 250 1.57 10.39 17.91
N LEU A 251 1.26 9.11 17.58
CA LEU A 251 -0.11 8.60 17.68
C LEU A 251 -0.61 8.53 19.14
N GLU A 252 0.28 8.27 20.12
CA GLU A 252 -0.04 8.27 21.54
C GLU A 252 -0.24 9.69 22.07
N GLU A 253 0.69 10.62 21.79
CA GLU A 253 0.61 12.03 22.20
C GLU A 253 -0.66 12.70 21.69
N GLU A 254 -1.06 12.37 20.48
CA GLU A 254 -2.24 12.94 19.84
C GLU A 254 -3.54 12.14 20.08
N ASN A 255 -3.51 11.18 21.00
CA ASN A 255 -4.67 10.38 21.42
C ASN A 255 -5.40 9.67 20.25
N TRP A 256 -4.65 9.07 19.32
CA TRP A 256 -5.19 8.22 18.25
C TRP A 256 -5.45 6.78 18.73
N LYS A 257 -4.76 6.37 19.80
CA LYS A 257 -4.83 5.06 20.45
C LYS A 257 -5.28 5.18 21.89
#